data_298272e56a6c457e92bcd5d29b3ff819
#
_entry.id   298272e56a6c457e92bcd5d29b3ff819
#
_cell.length_a   1.000
_cell.length_b   1.000
_cell.length_c   1.000
_cell.angle_alpha   90.00
_cell.angle_beta   90.00
_cell.angle_gamma   90.00
#
_symmetry.space_group_name_H-M   'P 1'
#
loop_
_entity.id
_entity.type
_entity.pdbx_description
1 polymer ?
#
loop_
_entity_poly.entity_id
_entity_poly.type
_entity_poly.pdbx_seq_one_letter_code
_entity_poly.pdbx_strand_id
1 'polypeptide(L)'
;MAAAGRGLDKGGCPTGARRAAAFPQVNRRGPSPAGRCAAAGRRARLDWAVMTSATASAILHTNHGDIAVDLYGEEAPVTVENFVGLATGERDYSASNASGGSEGPFYDGSVFHRVIAGFMIQGGDPTGTGRGGPGYQFEDEFTPKLRFDRPYLLAMANAGPGTNGSQFFITVAPTPHLNDHHTIFGEVSDEDSRRVVDEIANVSTDRADRPHDAVVIESVEVKK
;
A
#
# COMPACT_ATOMS: atom_id res chain seq x y z
N MET A 1 24.96 -58.88 -6.06
CA MET A 1 23.83 -59.80 -6.18
C MET A 1 22.64 -58.96 -6.57
N ALA A 2 22.30 -58.87 -7.83
CA ALA A 2 21.38 -59.71 -8.59
C ALA A 2 19.94 -59.40 -8.12
N ALA A 3 18.91 -59.08 -8.88
CA ALA A 3 18.55 -59.03 -10.30
C ALA A 3 17.11 -58.48 -10.27
N ALA A 4 16.69 -57.60 -11.16
CA ALA A 4 16.07 -57.86 -12.49
C ALA A 4 14.60 -58.28 -12.46
N GLY A 5 13.78 -57.65 -13.32
CA GLY A 5 12.56 -58.15 -13.91
C GLY A 5 11.50 -57.05 -14.12
N ARG A 6 11.41 -56.37 -15.20
CA ARG A 6 10.68 -56.58 -16.51
C ARG A 6 9.20 -56.80 -16.38
N GLY A 7 8.43 -56.04 -17.13
CA GLY A 7 7.07 -56.35 -17.55
C GLY A 7 6.41 -55.19 -18.31
N LEU A 8 6.57 -55.18 -19.61
CA LEU A 8 5.78 -54.49 -20.61
C LEU A 8 4.38 -55.10 -20.67
N ASP A 9 3.32 -54.33 -20.88
CA ASP A 9 2.38 -54.74 -21.92
C ASP A 9 1.61 -53.55 -22.54
N LYS A 10 1.32 -53.74 -23.80
CA LYS A 10 0.71 -52.85 -24.79
C LYS A 10 -0.78 -53.23 -24.96
N GLY A 11 -1.55 -52.28 -25.41
CA GLY A 11 -2.84 -52.51 -26.06
C GLY A 11 -3.83 -51.40 -25.70
N GLY A 12 -4.46 -50.66 -26.56
CA GLY A 12 -4.80 -50.84 -27.93
C GLY A 12 -6.03 -49.93 -28.15
N CYS A 13 -5.97 -49.09 -29.19
CA CYS A 13 -7.09 -48.31 -29.67
C CYS A 13 -8.13 -49.20 -30.33
N PRO A 14 -9.44 -48.84 -30.36
CA PRO A 14 -10.06 -48.79 -31.68
C PRO A 14 -10.89 -47.54 -31.97
N THR A 15 -10.69 -47.08 -33.16
CA THR A 15 -11.50 -46.28 -34.05
C THR A 15 -12.95 -46.69 -34.15
N GLY A 16 -13.86 -45.72 -34.19
CA GLY A 16 -15.27 -45.88 -34.52
C GLY A 16 -15.86 -44.63 -35.17
N ALA A 17 -15.71 -44.51 -36.45
CA ALA A 17 -16.40 -43.53 -37.28
C ALA A 17 -17.80 -44.01 -37.60
N ARG A 18 -18.78 -43.12 -37.59
CA ARG A 18 -20.05 -43.10 -38.41
C ARG A 18 -20.89 -41.89 -37.91
N ARG A 19 -21.57 -41.11 -38.64
CA ARG A 19 -21.92 -40.87 -40.04
C ARG A 19 -22.69 -39.56 -40.04
N ALA A 20 -22.47 -38.77 -41.07
CA ALA A 20 -23.17 -37.54 -41.42
C ALA A 20 -24.69 -37.80 -41.63
N ALA A 21 -25.50 -36.81 -41.24
CA ALA A 21 -26.82 -36.57 -41.81
C ALA A 21 -26.96 -35.08 -42.14
N ALA A 22 -27.18 -34.84 -43.40
CA ALA A 22 -27.35 -33.54 -43.99
C ALA A 22 -28.85 -33.23 -44.22
N PHE A 23 -29.14 -31.92 -44.24
CA PHE A 23 -30.18 -31.14 -44.92
C PHE A 23 -31.54 -30.93 -44.23
N PRO A 24 -32.28 -29.84 -44.56
CA PRO A 24 -32.10 -28.88 -45.67
C PRO A 24 -32.09 -27.38 -45.26
N GLN A 25 -31.56 -26.59 -46.18
CA GLN A 25 -31.64 -25.15 -46.32
C GLN A 25 -33.06 -24.67 -46.59
N VAL A 26 -33.52 -23.63 -45.87
CA VAL A 26 -34.65 -22.80 -46.30
C VAL A 26 -34.16 -21.37 -46.43
N ASN A 27 -34.06 -21.02 -47.70
CA ASN A 27 -33.75 -19.65 -48.17
C ASN A 27 -35.03 -18.83 -48.13
N ARG A 28 -35.10 -17.79 -47.31
CA ARG A 28 -36.10 -16.72 -47.49
C ARG A 28 -35.42 -15.35 -47.39
N ARG A 29 -35.28 -14.74 -48.54
CA ARG A 29 -34.97 -13.32 -48.73
C ARG A 29 -36.20 -12.51 -48.30
N GLY A 30 -35.98 -11.46 -47.54
CA GLY A 30 -36.93 -10.38 -47.27
C GLY A 30 -36.17 -9.15 -46.74
N PRO A 31 -36.68 -7.92 -46.98
CA PRO A 31 -35.87 -6.80 -47.42
C PRO A 31 -35.24 -5.98 -46.28
N SER A 32 -34.12 -5.39 -46.61
CA SER A 32 -33.42 -4.36 -45.84
C SER A 32 -34.30 -3.10 -45.70
N PRO A 33 -34.27 -2.46 -44.54
CA PRO A 33 -34.41 -1.00 -44.49
C PRO A 33 -33.13 -0.36 -43.93
N ALA A 34 -32.83 0.69 -44.63
CA ALA A 34 -31.71 1.60 -44.43
C ALA A 34 -31.60 2.21 -43.03
N GLY A 35 -30.37 2.40 -42.63
CA GLY A 35 -29.83 3.59 -41.98
C GLY A 35 -30.48 4.06 -40.68
N ARG A 36 -29.82 3.76 -39.54
CA ARG A 36 -29.72 4.72 -38.44
C ARG A 36 -28.35 4.60 -37.80
N CYS A 37 -27.66 5.72 -37.82
CA CYS A 37 -26.44 5.95 -37.08
C CYS A 37 -26.62 5.53 -35.62
N ALA A 38 -25.94 4.49 -35.20
CA ALA A 38 -25.75 4.20 -33.80
C ALA A 38 -24.74 5.20 -33.27
N ALA A 39 -25.20 6.18 -32.52
CA ALA A 39 -24.39 7.01 -31.67
C ALA A 39 -23.63 6.06 -30.74
N ALA A 40 -22.29 6.03 -30.88
CA ALA A 40 -21.41 5.37 -29.95
C ALA A 40 -21.58 6.08 -28.59
N GLY A 41 -22.43 5.53 -27.76
CA GLY A 41 -22.50 5.86 -26.34
C GLY A 41 -21.17 5.52 -25.73
N ARG A 42 -20.33 6.53 -25.50
CA ARG A 42 -19.22 6.44 -24.57
C ARG A 42 -19.85 6.04 -23.23
N ARG A 43 -19.70 4.78 -22.88
CA ARG A 43 -19.89 4.37 -21.48
C ARG A 43 -18.81 5.11 -20.71
N ALA A 44 -19.21 6.18 -20.04
CA ALA A 44 -18.41 6.76 -18.98
C ALA A 44 -18.11 5.58 -18.03
N ARG A 45 -16.85 5.21 -17.93
CA ARG A 45 -16.37 4.44 -16.79
C ARG A 45 -16.66 5.33 -15.60
N LEU A 46 -17.64 4.95 -14.81
CA LEU A 46 -17.76 5.44 -13.45
C LEU A 46 -16.52 4.87 -12.73
N ASP A 47 -15.47 5.68 -12.69
CA ASP A 47 -14.41 5.46 -11.75
C ASP A 47 -15.05 5.60 -10.37
N TRP A 48 -15.31 4.45 -9.74
CA TRP A 48 -15.63 4.37 -8.33
C TRP A 48 -14.32 4.64 -7.58
N ALA A 49 -13.85 5.89 -7.61
CA ALA A 49 -13.00 6.37 -6.57
C ALA A 49 -13.83 6.25 -5.29
N VAL A 50 -13.55 5.23 -4.49
CA VAL A 50 -14.03 5.17 -3.13
C VAL A 50 -13.48 6.43 -2.47
N MET A 51 -14.33 7.42 -2.28
CA MET A 51 -13.97 8.65 -1.57
C MET A 51 -13.84 8.24 -0.10
N THR A 52 -12.65 7.88 0.31
CA THR A 52 -12.27 7.82 1.70
C THR A 52 -12.27 9.26 2.21
N SER A 53 -13.14 9.57 3.16
CA SER A 53 -13.17 10.89 3.77
C SER A 53 -12.03 11.01 4.76
N ALA A 54 -11.08 11.93 4.51
CA ALA A 54 -10.09 12.31 5.50
C ALA A 54 -10.81 12.89 6.74
N THR A 55 -10.51 12.36 7.91
CA THR A 55 -11.07 12.82 9.18
C THR A 55 -10.15 13.79 9.90
N ALA A 56 -8.87 13.80 9.55
CA ALA A 56 -7.83 14.71 10.01
C ALA A 56 -6.75 14.80 8.93
N SER A 57 -5.89 15.78 9.03
CA SER A 57 -4.68 15.87 8.20
C SER A 57 -3.46 16.16 9.05
N ALA A 58 -2.29 15.81 8.55
CA ALA A 58 -1.02 16.13 9.19
C ALA A 58 -0.02 16.64 8.16
N ILE A 59 0.95 17.43 8.62
CA ILE A 59 2.10 17.87 7.83
C ILE A 59 3.36 17.37 8.54
N LEU A 60 4.13 16.53 7.86
CA LEU A 60 5.46 16.13 8.30
C LEU A 60 6.45 17.18 7.73
N HIS A 61 6.99 18.00 8.58
CA HIS A 61 8.07 18.93 8.19
C HIS A 61 9.38 18.17 8.15
N THR A 62 10.03 18.14 6.99
CA THR A 62 11.29 17.44 6.81
C THR A 62 12.37 18.40 6.29
N ASN A 63 13.63 18.01 6.46
CA ASN A 63 14.74 18.76 5.89
C ASN A 63 14.81 18.70 4.34
N HIS A 64 13.89 17.98 3.69
CA HIS A 64 13.67 17.95 2.23
C HIS A 64 12.41 18.71 1.80
N GLY A 65 11.58 19.17 2.75
CA GLY A 65 10.32 19.85 2.50
C GLY A 65 9.15 19.23 3.26
N ASP A 66 7.98 19.80 3.07
CA ASP A 66 6.76 19.41 3.77
C ASP A 66 6.06 18.27 3.06
N ILE A 67 5.56 17.30 3.83
CA ILE A 67 4.72 16.21 3.34
C ILE A 67 3.37 16.30 4.03
N ALA A 68 2.37 16.82 3.32
CA ALA A 68 0.99 16.85 3.79
C ALA A 68 0.31 15.50 3.52
N VAL A 69 -0.37 14.98 4.53
CA VAL A 69 -1.05 13.68 4.49
C VAL A 69 -2.49 13.81 5.00
N ASP A 70 -3.41 13.14 4.32
CA ASP A 70 -4.78 12.95 4.75
C ASP A 70 -4.89 11.64 5.54
N LEU A 71 -5.59 11.67 6.69
CA LEU A 71 -5.71 10.55 7.60
C LEU A 71 -7.12 9.96 7.58
N TYR A 72 -7.23 8.63 7.51
CA TYR A 72 -8.47 7.87 7.34
C TYR A 72 -8.97 7.31 8.69
N GLY A 73 -9.42 8.20 9.58
CA GLY A 73 -9.88 7.81 10.91
C GLY A 73 -11.19 7.02 10.96
N GLU A 74 -11.96 6.96 9.85
CA GLU A 74 -13.12 6.07 9.77
C GLU A 74 -12.71 4.63 9.46
N GLU A 75 -11.70 4.44 8.64
CA GLU A 75 -11.19 3.14 8.20
C GLU A 75 -10.17 2.53 9.16
N ALA A 76 -9.40 3.36 9.87
CA ALA A 76 -8.35 2.93 10.79
C ALA A 76 -8.31 3.84 12.04
N PRO A 77 -9.38 3.86 12.86
CA PRO A 77 -9.52 4.81 13.95
C PRO A 77 -8.44 4.68 15.03
N VAL A 78 -8.08 3.47 15.44
CA VAL A 78 -7.05 3.23 16.46
C VAL A 78 -5.68 3.65 15.96
N THR A 79 -5.38 3.36 14.69
CA THR A 79 -4.12 3.71 14.05
C THR A 79 -3.96 5.21 13.90
N VAL A 80 -5.01 5.91 13.44
CA VAL A 80 -4.99 7.37 13.31
C VAL A 80 -4.89 8.05 14.68
N GLU A 81 -5.66 7.60 15.68
CA GLU A 81 -5.55 8.10 17.07
C GLU A 81 -4.13 7.89 17.62
N ASN A 82 -3.53 6.73 17.37
CA ASN A 82 -2.15 6.45 17.78
C ASN A 82 -1.16 7.41 17.12
N PHE A 83 -1.23 7.55 15.79
CA PHE A 83 -0.33 8.42 15.04
C PHE A 83 -0.46 9.88 15.49
N VAL A 84 -1.70 10.40 15.58
CA VAL A 84 -1.98 11.77 16.01
C VAL A 84 -1.51 11.98 17.45
N GLY A 85 -1.83 11.08 18.37
CA GLY A 85 -1.45 11.20 19.76
C GLY A 85 0.07 11.18 19.98
N LEU A 86 0.81 10.36 19.21
CA LEU A 86 2.27 10.36 19.23
C LEU A 86 2.84 11.65 18.59
N ALA A 87 2.24 12.13 17.50
CA ALA A 87 2.69 13.34 16.81
C ALA A 87 2.51 14.60 17.68
N THR A 88 1.39 14.71 18.41
CA THR A 88 1.09 15.85 19.29
C THR A 88 1.72 15.71 20.68
N GLY A 89 2.20 14.52 21.04
CA GLY A 89 2.65 14.22 22.41
C GLY A 89 1.53 14.03 23.42
N GLU A 90 0.28 13.88 22.95
CA GLU A 90 -0.90 13.62 23.82
C GLU A 90 -1.02 12.14 24.24
N ARG A 91 -0.29 11.24 23.56
CA ARG A 91 -0.27 9.80 23.85
C ARG A 91 0.96 9.43 24.64
N ASP A 92 0.75 8.76 25.77
CA ASP A 92 1.82 8.24 26.61
C ASP A 92 2.60 7.12 25.88
N TYR A 93 3.92 7.14 26.03
CA TYR A 93 4.82 6.10 25.55
C TYR A 93 5.92 5.82 26.59
N SER A 94 6.46 4.61 26.58
CA SER A 94 7.45 4.19 27.58
C SER A 94 8.89 4.15 27.04
N ALA A 95 9.07 4.28 25.74
CA ALA A 95 10.38 4.38 25.10
C ALA A 95 10.86 5.83 25.06
N SER A 96 12.14 6.06 24.79
CA SER A 96 12.63 7.41 24.54
C SER A 96 12.29 7.85 23.11
N ASN A 97 11.86 9.12 22.96
CA ASN A 97 11.76 9.78 21.65
C ASN A 97 13.14 10.07 21.06
N ALA A 98 13.22 10.61 19.84
CA ALA A 98 14.47 10.88 19.17
C ALA A 98 15.35 11.92 19.89
N SER A 99 14.75 12.79 20.71
CA SER A 99 15.45 13.75 21.57
C SER A 99 15.93 13.16 22.91
N GLY A 100 15.64 11.86 23.16
CA GLY A 100 15.99 11.17 24.41
C GLY A 100 15.00 11.38 25.56
N GLY A 101 13.89 12.10 25.33
CA GLY A 101 12.80 12.30 26.29
C GLY A 101 11.80 11.16 26.32
N SER A 102 10.98 11.10 27.37
CA SER A 102 9.87 10.16 27.54
C SER A 102 8.49 10.83 27.46
N GLU A 103 8.43 12.08 27.06
CA GLU A 103 7.23 12.89 26.96
C GLU A 103 7.33 13.85 25.74
N GLY A 104 6.19 14.39 25.30
CA GLY A 104 6.07 15.32 24.19
C GLY A 104 6.00 14.63 22.81
N PRO A 105 6.13 15.39 21.71
CA PRO A 105 6.04 14.86 20.36
C PRO A 105 7.05 13.74 20.10
N PHE A 106 6.54 12.58 19.67
CA PHE A 106 7.35 11.37 19.54
C PHE A 106 8.19 11.34 18.27
N TYR A 107 7.68 11.93 17.19
CA TYR A 107 8.30 11.87 15.87
C TYR A 107 9.35 12.95 15.64
N ASP A 108 9.38 14.02 16.44
CA ASP A 108 10.27 15.15 16.25
C ASP A 108 11.75 14.73 16.37
N GLY A 109 12.53 15.00 15.33
CA GLY A 109 13.93 14.60 15.22
C GLY A 109 14.15 13.15 14.80
N SER A 110 13.08 12.36 14.57
CA SER A 110 13.21 11.02 14.00
C SER A 110 13.59 11.05 12.52
N VAL A 111 14.08 9.93 11.98
CA VAL A 111 14.58 9.88 10.61
C VAL A 111 13.82 8.85 9.77
N PHE A 112 13.81 9.07 8.46
CA PHE A 112 13.50 7.99 7.51
C PHE A 112 14.72 7.08 7.43
N HIS A 113 14.71 6.01 8.21
CA HIS A 113 15.85 5.12 8.42
C HIS A 113 16.00 4.05 7.34
N ARG A 114 14.98 3.86 6.49
CA ARG A 114 14.99 2.92 5.37
C ARG A 114 14.27 3.51 4.17
N VAL A 115 14.97 3.58 3.06
CA VAL A 115 14.47 4.15 1.80
C VAL A 115 14.80 3.19 0.67
N ILE A 116 13.78 2.73 -0.03
CA ILE A 116 13.92 1.84 -1.19
C ILE A 116 13.27 2.49 -2.39
N ALA A 117 14.08 2.88 -3.36
CA ALA A 117 13.61 3.47 -4.61
C ALA A 117 12.61 2.57 -5.33
N GLY A 118 11.50 3.16 -5.80
CA GLY A 118 10.43 2.41 -6.48
C GLY A 118 9.61 1.49 -5.57
N PHE A 119 9.77 1.59 -4.24
CA PHE A 119 8.98 0.82 -3.28
C PHE A 119 8.39 1.70 -2.18
N MET A 120 9.18 2.16 -1.20
CA MET A 120 8.68 2.94 -0.06
C MET A 120 9.79 3.70 0.66
N ILE A 121 9.37 4.69 1.47
CA ILE A 121 10.21 5.35 2.48
C ILE A 121 9.63 5.03 3.86
N GLN A 122 10.45 4.62 4.82
CA GLN A 122 10.04 4.16 6.16
C GLN A 122 10.70 5.00 7.26
N GLY A 123 9.87 5.49 8.19
CA GLY A 123 10.27 6.29 9.34
C GLY A 123 9.51 5.94 10.61
N GLY A 124 9.48 6.86 11.58
CA GLY A 124 8.72 6.73 12.82
C GLY A 124 9.39 5.86 13.90
N ASP A 125 10.68 5.53 13.71
CA ASP A 125 11.52 4.91 14.74
C ASP A 125 12.41 5.99 15.39
N PRO A 126 12.21 6.31 16.67
CA PRO A 126 13.02 7.33 17.35
C PRO A 126 14.50 6.95 17.46
N THR A 127 14.82 5.65 17.41
CA THR A 127 16.21 5.18 17.46
C THR A 127 16.89 5.20 16.09
N GLY A 128 16.13 5.35 15.01
CA GLY A 128 16.61 5.29 13.63
C GLY A 128 17.24 3.95 13.23
N THR A 129 16.99 2.87 13.97
CA THR A 129 17.58 1.54 13.71
C THR A 129 16.62 0.59 12.97
N GLY A 130 15.34 0.94 12.88
CA GLY A 130 14.26 0.09 12.39
C GLY A 130 13.73 -0.90 13.43
N ARG A 131 14.18 -0.81 14.68
CA ARG A 131 13.81 -1.72 15.79
C ARG A 131 13.15 -1.01 16.96
N GLY A 132 13.16 0.32 16.98
CA GLY A 132 12.54 1.13 18.00
C GLY A 132 11.02 1.26 17.80
N GLY A 133 10.35 1.78 18.83
CA GLY A 133 8.91 2.01 18.83
C GLY A 133 8.48 2.66 20.14
N PRO A 134 7.18 2.85 20.37
CA PRO A 134 6.65 3.60 21.52
C PRO A 134 6.66 2.82 22.83
N GLY A 135 7.06 1.54 22.82
CA GLY A 135 7.07 0.66 23.98
C GLY A 135 5.77 -0.13 24.19
N TYR A 136 4.86 -0.07 23.21
CA TYR A 136 3.64 -0.88 23.16
C TYR A 136 3.36 -1.31 21.69
N GLN A 137 2.40 -2.19 21.53
CA GLN A 137 1.92 -2.67 20.24
C GLN A 137 0.39 -2.68 20.22
N PHE A 138 -0.20 -2.62 19.02
CA PHE A 138 -1.64 -2.69 18.82
C PHE A 138 -1.99 -3.45 17.55
N GLU A 139 -3.25 -3.89 17.47
CA GLU A 139 -3.77 -4.74 16.40
C GLU A 139 -3.87 -4.02 15.05
N ASP A 140 -3.91 -4.81 13.98
CA ASP A 140 -4.11 -4.31 12.62
C ASP A 140 -5.57 -3.92 12.37
N GLU A 141 -5.76 -2.91 11.51
CA GLU A 141 -7.08 -2.46 11.05
C GLU A 141 -7.16 -2.61 9.53
N PHE A 142 -7.65 -3.76 9.05
CA PHE A 142 -7.81 -4.01 7.62
C PHE A 142 -9.23 -3.74 7.16
N THR A 143 -9.34 -3.06 6.02
CA THR A 143 -10.62 -2.81 5.35
C THR A 143 -10.53 -3.11 3.86
N PRO A 144 -11.57 -3.67 3.25
CA PRO A 144 -11.59 -3.91 1.81
C PRO A 144 -11.60 -2.62 0.97
N LYS A 145 -11.89 -1.47 1.59
CA LYS A 145 -11.91 -0.16 0.94
C LYS A 145 -10.51 0.37 0.62
N LEU A 146 -9.50 0.00 1.43
CA LEU A 146 -8.14 0.47 1.28
C LEU A 146 -7.25 -0.64 0.75
N ARG A 147 -6.58 -0.39 -0.37
CA ARG A 147 -5.70 -1.34 -1.04
C ARG A 147 -4.44 -0.64 -1.51
N PHE A 148 -3.32 -1.35 -1.49
CA PHE A 148 -2.05 -0.87 -2.02
C PHE A 148 -2.01 -0.93 -3.56
N ASP A 149 -2.99 -0.32 -4.20
CA ASP A 149 -3.19 -0.30 -5.66
C ASP A 149 -2.62 0.95 -6.34
N ARG A 150 -2.15 1.92 -5.57
CA ARG A 150 -1.57 3.18 -6.01
C ARG A 150 -0.39 3.60 -5.13
N PRO A 151 0.48 4.53 -5.60
CA PRO A 151 1.54 5.12 -4.77
C PRO A 151 0.99 6.10 -3.73
N TYR A 152 1.87 6.56 -2.87
CA TYR A 152 1.67 7.62 -1.88
C TYR A 152 0.70 7.27 -0.73
N LEU A 153 0.50 5.99 -0.48
CA LEU A 153 -0.28 5.52 0.66
C LEU A 153 0.59 5.48 1.92
N LEU A 154 0.02 5.98 3.01
CA LEU A 154 0.61 5.97 4.35
C LEU A 154 0.11 4.75 5.11
N ALA A 155 1.02 3.92 5.58
CA ALA A 155 0.68 2.66 6.26
C ALA A 155 1.62 2.34 7.42
N MET A 156 1.14 1.52 8.37
CA MET A 156 1.94 1.08 9.51
C MET A 156 2.94 -0.01 9.12
N ALA A 157 4.19 0.19 9.54
CA ALA A 157 5.17 -0.88 9.54
C ALA A 157 4.99 -1.75 10.77
N ASN A 158 5.09 -3.07 10.59
CA ASN A 158 4.96 -4.06 11.65
C ASN A 158 5.98 -5.21 11.47
N ALA A 159 6.11 -6.05 12.49
CA ALA A 159 6.96 -7.25 12.50
C ALA A 159 6.12 -8.54 12.42
N GLY A 160 4.90 -8.46 11.93
CA GLY A 160 3.90 -9.50 11.85
C GLY A 160 2.55 -9.02 12.40
N PRO A 161 1.50 -9.84 12.35
CA PRO A 161 0.16 -9.46 12.76
C PRO A 161 0.11 -8.91 14.20
N GLY A 162 -0.62 -7.80 14.39
CA GLY A 162 -0.86 -7.21 15.71
C GLY A 162 0.38 -6.58 16.37
N THR A 163 1.39 -6.19 15.58
CA THR A 163 2.63 -5.60 16.12
C THR A 163 2.86 -4.16 15.68
N ASN A 164 1.79 -3.43 15.38
CA ASN A 164 1.88 -2.02 15.04
C ASN A 164 2.37 -1.20 16.25
N GLY A 165 3.19 -0.21 16.00
CA GLY A 165 3.73 0.68 17.04
C GLY A 165 3.73 2.13 16.60
N SER A 166 4.92 2.70 16.35
CA SER A 166 5.07 4.06 15.83
C SER A 166 5.61 4.11 14.40
N GLN A 167 6.23 3.03 13.92
CA GLN A 167 6.84 3.05 12.60
C GLN A 167 5.79 3.03 11.50
N PHE A 168 6.00 3.87 10.49
CA PHE A 168 5.15 3.97 9.32
C PHE A 168 5.99 4.03 8.04
N PHE A 169 5.35 3.81 6.91
CA PHE A 169 5.98 3.99 5.60
C PHE A 169 5.02 4.66 4.62
N ILE A 170 5.59 5.32 3.63
CA ILE A 170 4.87 5.90 2.49
C ILE A 170 5.30 5.16 1.23
N THR A 171 4.34 4.61 0.49
CA THR A 171 4.63 3.89 -0.76
C THR A 171 4.90 4.87 -1.90
N VAL A 172 5.83 4.53 -2.80
CA VAL A 172 6.08 5.31 -4.04
C VAL A 172 5.70 4.56 -5.31
N ALA A 173 5.13 3.37 -5.15
CA ALA A 173 4.58 2.54 -6.22
C ALA A 173 3.42 1.71 -5.71
N PRO A 174 2.57 1.13 -6.59
CA PRO A 174 1.59 0.13 -6.19
C PRO A 174 2.28 -1.12 -5.60
N THR A 175 1.84 -1.57 -4.42
CA THR A 175 2.45 -2.68 -3.67
C THR A 175 1.39 -3.68 -3.22
N PRO A 176 0.65 -4.33 -4.13
CA PRO A 176 -0.50 -5.17 -3.80
C PRO A 176 -0.16 -6.39 -2.92
N HIS A 177 1.10 -6.79 -2.84
CA HIS A 177 1.58 -7.84 -1.96
C HIS A 177 1.55 -7.46 -0.46
N LEU A 178 1.38 -6.18 -0.13
CA LEU A 178 1.23 -5.68 1.25
C LEU A 178 -0.23 -5.66 1.73
N ASN A 179 -1.19 -5.94 0.85
CA ASN A 179 -2.61 -6.01 1.22
C ASN A 179 -2.81 -7.05 2.32
N ASP A 180 -3.65 -6.69 3.30
CA ASP A 180 -4.03 -7.53 4.43
C ASP A 180 -2.82 -7.93 5.33
N HIS A 181 -1.69 -7.18 5.24
CA HIS A 181 -0.50 -7.32 6.08
C HIS A 181 -0.12 -6.03 6.80
N HIS A 182 -0.47 -4.88 6.23
CA HIS A 182 -0.15 -3.57 6.81
C HIS A 182 -1.41 -2.69 6.79
N THR A 183 -1.67 -2.00 7.90
CA THR A 183 -2.80 -1.07 8.02
C THR A 183 -2.53 0.20 7.24
N ILE A 184 -3.32 0.48 6.21
CA ILE A 184 -3.33 1.77 5.51
C ILE A 184 -4.17 2.72 6.36
N PHE A 185 -3.62 3.89 6.71
CA PHE A 185 -4.33 4.87 7.52
C PHE A 185 -4.29 6.29 6.97
N GLY A 186 -3.74 6.49 5.76
CA GLY A 186 -3.73 7.78 5.09
C GLY A 186 -3.12 7.74 3.70
N GLU A 187 -3.03 8.92 3.09
CA GLU A 187 -2.30 9.13 1.83
C GLU A 187 -1.72 10.54 1.76
N VAL A 188 -0.73 10.75 0.91
CA VAL A 188 -0.15 12.07 0.63
C VAL A 188 -1.14 12.90 -0.17
N SER A 189 -1.54 14.05 0.37
CA SER A 189 -2.70 14.81 -0.09
C SER A 189 -2.47 15.56 -1.41
N ASP A 190 -1.30 16.17 -1.58
CA ASP A 190 -1.05 17.08 -2.70
C ASP A 190 0.19 16.71 -3.53
N GLU A 191 0.31 17.34 -4.69
CA GLU A 191 1.36 17.06 -5.67
C GLU A 191 2.74 17.57 -5.22
N ASP A 192 2.81 18.65 -4.47
CA ASP A 192 4.07 19.19 -3.96
C ASP A 192 4.66 18.23 -2.92
N SER A 193 3.83 17.74 -2.02
CA SER A 193 4.19 16.72 -1.03
C SER A 193 4.62 15.40 -1.70
N ARG A 194 3.95 14.98 -2.79
CA ARG A 194 4.35 13.79 -3.57
C ARG A 194 5.73 13.95 -4.18
N ARG A 195 6.08 15.15 -4.68
CA ARG A 195 7.43 15.44 -5.20
C ARG A 195 8.49 15.33 -4.10
N VAL A 196 8.20 15.80 -2.88
CA VAL A 196 9.10 15.63 -1.73
C VAL A 196 9.31 14.16 -1.40
N VAL A 197 8.23 13.37 -1.38
CA VAL A 197 8.30 11.91 -1.17
C VAL A 197 9.14 11.23 -2.25
N ASP A 198 8.96 11.60 -3.52
CA ASP A 198 9.75 11.06 -4.64
C ASP A 198 11.22 11.48 -4.56
N GLU A 199 11.52 12.72 -4.14
CA GLU A 199 12.89 13.18 -3.90
C GLU A 199 13.55 12.34 -2.80
N ILE A 200 12.89 12.15 -1.68
CA ILE A 200 13.39 11.31 -0.59
C ILE A 200 13.58 9.86 -1.05
N ALA A 201 12.65 9.32 -1.82
CA ALA A 201 12.74 7.95 -2.33
C ALA A 201 13.92 7.70 -3.28
N ASN A 202 14.51 8.76 -3.83
CA ASN A 202 15.64 8.70 -4.76
C ASN A 202 16.97 9.16 -4.14
N VAL A 203 17.05 9.40 -2.84
CA VAL A 203 18.33 9.70 -2.17
C VAL A 203 19.27 8.51 -2.21
N SER A 204 20.55 8.77 -2.17
CA SER A 204 21.57 7.72 -2.12
C SER A 204 21.52 6.97 -0.78
N THR A 205 21.51 5.63 -0.85
CA THR A 205 21.44 4.75 0.33
C THR A 205 22.62 3.80 0.40
N ASP A 206 22.87 3.29 1.58
CA ASP A 206 23.84 2.22 1.81
C ASP A 206 23.25 0.83 1.47
N ARG A 207 24.01 -0.24 1.73
CA ARG A 207 23.59 -1.62 1.48
C ARG A 207 22.44 -2.10 2.36
N ALA A 208 22.09 -1.35 3.39
CA ALA A 208 20.99 -1.61 4.31
C ALA A 208 19.78 -0.69 4.03
N ASP A 209 19.73 -0.07 2.85
CA ASP A 209 18.70 0.87 2.42
C ASP A 209 18.62 2.14 3.29
N ARG A 210 19.66 2.46 4.06
CA ARG A 210 19.71 3.66 4.89
C ARG A 210 20.25 4.83 4.08
N PRO A 211 19.60 6.01 4.08
CA PRO A 211 20.13 7.22 3.46
C PRO A 211 21.52 7.58 3.99
N HIS A 212 22.44 7.95 3.08
CA HIS A 212 23.76 8.43 3.47
C HIS A 212 23.68 9.78 4.18
N ASP A 213 22.83 10.68 3.67
CA ASP A 213 22.48 11.92 4.32
C ASP A 213 21.14 11.73 5.04
N ALA A 214 21.09 12.05 6.33
CA ALA A 214 19.90 11.80 7.13
C ALA A 214 18.69 12.61 6.63
N VAL A 215 17.60 11.92 6.33
CA VAL A 215 16.30 12.54 6.06
C VAL A 215 15.56 12.63 7.38
N VAL A 216 15.44 13.82 7.93
CA VAL A 216 14.93 14.09 9.27
C VAL A 216 13.50 14.60 9.22
N ILE A 217 12.64 14.06 10.06
CA ILE A 217 11.32 14.62 10.39
C ILE A 217 11.57 15.64 11.51
N GLU A 218 11.55 16.92 11.17
CA GLU A 218 11.82 18.01 12.12
C GLU A 218 10.67 18.16 13.12
N SER A 219 9.43 18.07 12.62
CA SER A 219 8.22 18.11 13.43
C SER A 219 7.01 17.56 12.66
N VAL A 220 5.92 17.26 13.37
CA VAL A 220 4.64 16.86 12.77
C VAL A 220 3.54 17.78 13.28
N GLU A 221 2.95 18.56 12.37
CA GLU A 221 1.76 19.38 12.66
C GLU A 221 0.48 18.60 12.32
N VAL A 222 -0.48 18.54 13.25
CA VAL A 222 -1.78 17.87 13.04
C VAL A 222 -2.89 18.90 12.96
N LYS A 223 -3.74 18.77 11.93
CA LYS A 223 -4.94 19.59 11.71
C LYS A 223 -6.18 18.68 11.83
N LYS A 224 -7.01 18.99 12.83
CA LYS A 224 -8.27 18.28 13.12
C LYS A 224 -9.45 18.96 12.43
#